data_9ccca3ec7c367b88973685ae53f7f20c
#
_entry.id   9ccca3ec7c367b88973685ae53f7f20c
#
_cell.length_a   1.000
_cell.length_b   1.000
_cell.length_c   1.000
_cell.angle_alpha   90.00
_cell.angle_beta   90.00
_cell.angle_gamma   90.00
#
_symmetry.space_group_name_H-M   'P 1'
#
loop_
_entity.id
_entity.type
_entity.pdbx_description
1 polymer ?
#
loop_
_entity_poly.entity_id
_entity_poly.type
_entity_poly.pdbx_seq_one_letter_code
_entity_poly.pdbx_strand_id
1 'polypeptide(L)'
;YAEWEESPEVINAKKEMAAKLDVGFRVFKLDTSNLETWDATPIENEQLDLLYQRMNTMIHRVKPERTDLDMIYEIMLKLGVPLTYSVTPFSINNKTVYGVGDDCLLLVCLAENVQPEDVERMTEYAPAKIIISRDSFADDTAMANAYYILRDHGIELKLV
;
A
#
# COMPACT_ATOMS: atom_id res chain seq x y z
N TYR A 1 50.03 1.53 -28.43
CA TYR A 1 48.64 1.77 -28.07
C TYR A 1 48.62 2.91 -27.09
N ALA A 2 48.16 4.13 -27.52
CA ALA A 2 47.93 5.23 -26.60
C ALA A 2 46.75 4.82 -25.70
N GLU A 3 46.96 4.76 -24.39
CA GLU A 3 45.89 4.64 -23.42
C GLU A 3 45.02 5.89 -23.55
N TRP A 4 43.80 5.68 -24.01
CA TRP A 4 42.79 6.73 -24.03
C TRP A 4 42.32 6.95 -22.60
N GLU A 5 42.87 7.95 -21.92
CA GLU A 5 42.32 8.43 -20.67
C GLU A 5 41.01 9.18 -20.96
N GLU A 6 39.93 8.63 -20.51
CA GLU A 6 38.63 9.31 -20.60
C GLU A 6 38.68 10.61 -19.78
N SER A 7 38.19 11.71 -20.36
CA SER A 7 38.14 12.97 -19.62
C SER A 7 37.25 12.85 -18.39
N PRO A 8 37.51 13.57 -17.30
CA PRO A 8 36.70 13.56 -16.10
C PRO A 8 35.21 13.86 -16.36
N GLU A 9 34.93 14.66 -17.39
CA GLU A 9 33.56 14.99 -17.81
C GLU A 9 32.83 13.78 -18.40
N VAL A 10 33.51 12.97 -19.21
CA VAL A 10 32.94 11.74 -19.78
C VAL A 10 32.74 10.69 -18.72
N ILE A 11 33.63 10.57 -17.74
CA ILE A 11 33.49 9.66 -16.59
C ILE A 11 32.29 10.06 -15.74
N ASN A 12 32.10 11.36 -15.48
CA ASN A 12 30.96 11.85 -14.71
C ASN A 12 29.64 11.65 -15.47
N ALA A 13 29.59 11.95 -16.76
CA ALA A 13 28.43 11.71 -17.59
C ALA A 13 28.02 10.22 -17.63
N LYS A 14 29.02 9.30 -17.74
CA LYS A 14 28.78 7.86 -17.66
C LYS A 14 28.24 7.43 -16.29
N LYS A 15 28.75 7.99 -15.18
CA LYS A 15 28.26 7.73 -13.83
C LYS A 15 26.82 8.21 -13.65
N GLU A 16 26.49 9.39 -14.15
CA GLU A 16 25.13 9.92 -14.11
C GLU A 16 24.16 9.10 -14.96
N MET A 17 24.58 8.65 -16.14
CA MET A 17 23.79 7.75 -16.97
C MET A 17 23.59 6.39 -16.29
N ALA A 18 24.64 5.82 -15.70
CA ALA A 18 24.57 4.55 -14.99
C ALA A 18 23.66 4.64 -13.75
N ALA A 19 23.67 5.77 -13.05
CA ALA A 19 22.79 6.02 -11.90
C ALA A 19 21.30 6.15 -12.30
N LYS A 20 21.01 6.52 -13.55
CA LYS A 20 19.65 6.60 -14.10
C LYS A 20 19.17 5.29 -14.71
N LEU A 21 20.08 4.34 -14.97
CA LEU A 21 19.71 3.03 -15.49
C LEU A 21 19.16 2.18 -14.33
N ASP A 22 17.91 1.81 -14.42
CA ASP A 22 17.34 0.79 -13.55
C ASP A 22 17.85 -0.59 -13.99
N VAL A 23 18.96 -1.00 -13.40
CA VAL A 23 19.62 -2.31 -13.62
C VAL A 23 19.28 -3.30 -12.50
N GLY A 24 18.40 -2.91 -11.59
CA GLY A 24 17.96 -3.74 -10.49
C GLY A 24 16.93 -4.78 -10.92
N PHE A 25 16.78 -5.81 -10.09
CA PHE A 25 15.66 -6.75 -10.17
C PHE A 25 15.09 -6.96 -8.79
N ARG A 26 13.78 -7.25 -8.72
CA ARG A 26 13.08 -7.59 -7.49
C ARG A 26 12.80 -9.08 -7.47
N VAL A 27 13.03 -9.72 -6.34
CA VAL A 27 12.70 -11.13 -6.13
C VAL A 27 11.51 -11.18 -5.19
N PHE A 28 10.44 -11.80 -5.64
CA PHE A 28 9.25 -12.05 -4.84
C PHE A 28 9.12 -13.54 -4.56
N LYS A 29 8.75 -13.88 -3.35
CA LYS A 29 8.39 -15.24 -2.96
C LYS A 29 6.89 -15.28 -2.74
N LEU A 30 6.20 -16.19 -3.44
CA LEU A 30 4.78 -16.40 -3.19
C LEU A 30 4.59 -17.03 -1.81
N ASP A 31 3.71 -16.44 -1.03
CA ASP A 31 3.31 -16.90 0.29
C ASP A 31 1.79 -16.87 0.41
N THR A 32 1.26 -17.21 1.57
CA THR A 32 -0.17 -17.08 1.89
C THR A 32 -0.58 -15.62 1.91
N SER A 33 -1.89 -15.34 1.77
CA SER A 33 -2.45 -13.99 1.91
C SER A 33 -2.02 -13.33 3.22
N ASN A 34 -1.77 -12.04 3.18
CA ASN A 34 -1.47 -11.23 4.36
C ASN A 34 -2.71 -10.97 5.23
N LEU A 35 -3.88 -11.31 4.68
CA LEU A 35 -5.14 -11.18 5.41
C LEU A 35 -5.51 -12.51 6.06
N GLU A 36 -6.07 -12.41 7.25
CA GLU A 36 -6.67 -13.55 7.93
C GLU A 36 -7.89 -14.06 7.15
N THR A 37 -8.02 -15.38 7.08
CA THR A 37 -9.16 -16.05 6.44
C THR A 37 -10.07 -16.62 7.51
N TRP A 38 -11.38 -16.53 7.26
CA TRP A 38 -12.36 -17.15 8.16
C TRP A 38 -12.15 -18.66 8.23
N ASP A 39 -11.98 -19.17 9.44
CA ASP A 39 -11.98 -20.61 9.70
C ASP A 39 -13.41 -21.13 9.79
N ALA A 40 -13.86 -21.80 8.73
CA ALA A 40 -15.21 -22.34 8.60
C ALA A 40 -15.38 -23.71 9.27
N THR A 41 -14.39 -24.20 10.01
CA THR A 41 -14.53 -25.49 10.75
C THR A 41 -15.69 -25.41 11.71
N PRO A 42 -16.62 -26.39 11.72
CA PRO A 42 -17.75 -26.40 12.64
C PRO A 42 -17.29 -26.28 14.10
N ILE A 43 -18.01 -25.49 14.87
CA ILE A 43 -17.77 -25.28 16.32
C ILE A 43 -18.85 -26.08 17.05
N GLU A 44 -18.45 -26.92 17.99
CA GLU A 44 -19.37 -27.64 18.86
C GLU A 44 -19.99 -26.69 19.90
N ASN A 45 -21.20 -27.02 20.35
CA ASN A 45 -22.06 -26.11 21.17
C ASN A 45 -21.43 -25.61 22.49
N GLU A 46 -20.35 -26.24 22.95
CA GLU A 46 -19.68 -25.88 24.21
C GLU A 46 -18.43 -24.98 24.01
N GLN A 47 -18.10 -24.61 22.75
CA GLN A 47 -16.87 -23.87 22.40
C GLN A 47 -17.14 -22.41 22.00
N LEU A 48 -17.98 -21.71 22.76
CA LEU A 48 -18.28 -20.29 22.51
C LEU A 48 -17.03 -19.42 22.54
N ASP A 49 -16.06 -19.73 23.43
CA ASP A 49 -14.80 -18.99 23.52
C ASP A 49 -13.98 -19.06 22.21
N LEU A 50 -14.03 -20.21 21.53
CA LEU A 50 -13.36 -20.38 20.23
C LEU A 50 -14.05 -19.52 19.15
N LEU A 51 -15.38 -19.38 19.20
CA LEU A 51 -16.11 -18.50 18.31
C LEU A 51 -15.71 -17.03 18.54
N TYR A 52 -15.65 -16.59 19.79
CA TYR A 52 -15.20 -15.23 20.13
C TYR A 52 -13.76 -14.97 19.67
N GLN A 53 -12.86 -15.93 19.83
CA GLN A 53 -11.49 -15.81 19.33
C GLN A 53 -11.47 -15.68 17.81
N ARG A 54 -12.19 -16.50 17.07
CA ARG A 54 -12.29 -16.41 15.60
C ARG A 54 -12.87 -15.07 15.15
N MET A 55 -13.89 -14.57 15.83
CA MET A 55 -14.48 -13.26 15.55
C MET A 55 -13.46 -12.14 15.79
N ASN A 56 -12.75 -12.17 16.91
CA ASN A 56 -11.73 -11.17 17.22
C ASN A 56 -10.58 -11.17 16.21
N THR A 57 -10.13 -12.35 15.75
CA THR A 57 -9.13 -12.46 14.69
C THR A 57 -9.60 -11.80 13.39
N MET A 58 -10.91 -11.83 13.11
CA MET A 58 -11.48 -11.20 11.92
C MET A 58 -11.70 -9.70 12.04
N ILE A 59 -11.62 -9.13 13.24
CA ILE A 59 -11.64 -7.68 13.45
C ILE A 59 -10.33 -7.07 12.93
N HIS A 60 -9.20 -7.70 13.27
CA HIS A 60 -7.87 -7.31 12.80
C HIS A 60 -7.46 -8.23 11.65
N ARG A 61 -7.83 -7.85 10.42
CA ARG A 61 -7.67 -8.71 9.26
C ARG A 61 -6.22 -8.93 8.82
N VAL A 62 -5.33 -8.00 9.13
CA VAL A 62 -3.93 -8.11 8.74
C VAL A 62 -3.19 -8.98 9.73
N LYS A 63 -2.45 -9.97 9.23
CA LYS A 63 -1.62 -10.84 10.06
C LYS A 63 -0.52 -10.02 10.74
N PRO A 64 -0.26 -10.21 12.04
CA PRO A 64 0.64 -9.35 12.82
C PRO A 64 2.11 -9.44 12.38
N GLU A 65 2.51 -10.51 11.70
CA GLU A 65 3.88 -10.69 11.19
C GLU A 65 4.12 -10.04 9.82
N ARG A 66 3.11 -9.42 9.22
CA ARG A 66 3.20 -8.83 7.88
C ARG A 66 3.55 -7.35 7.94
N THR A 67 4.32 -6.92 6.97
CA THR A 67 4.70 -5.51 6.80
C THR A 67 3.71 -4.78 5.89
N ASP A 68 3.70 -3.45 5.96
CA ASP A 68 2.94 -2.62 5.03
C ASP A 68 3.29 -2.92 3.57
N LEU A 69 4.56 -3.18 3.28
CA LEU A 69 5.00 -3.52 1.92
C LEU A 69 4.41 -4.85 1.46
N ASP A 70 4.30 -5.86 2.32
CA ASP A 70 3.66 -7.13 1.98
C ASP A 70 2.19 -6.90 1.59
N MET A 71 1.49 -6.06 2.36
CA MET A 71 0.11 -5.65 2.06
C MET A 71 0.00 -4.92 0.73
N ILE A 72 0.89 -3.97 0.47
CA ILE A 72 0.89 -3.18 -0.77
C ILE A 72 1.11 -4.07 -1.98
N TYR A 73 2.07 -4.99 -1.93
CA TYR A 73 2.31 -5.93 -3.03
C TYR A 73 1.14 -6.89 -3.25
N GLU A 74 0.47 -7.35 -2.20
CA GLU A 74 -0.76 -8.13 -2.34
C GLU A 74 -1.89 -7.32 -2.98
N ILE A 75 -2.06 -6.06 -2.59
CA ILE A 75 -3.03 -5.13 -3.20
C ILE A 75 -2.72 -4.93 -4.68
N MET A 76 -1.45 -4.70 -5.03
CA MET A 76 -1.01 -4.56 -6.43
C MET A 76 -1.37 -5.81 -7.24
N LEU A 77 -1.09 -7.01 -6.71
CA LEU A 77 -1.45 -8.29 -7.35
C LEU A 77 -2.96 -8.40 -7.57
N LYS A 78 -3.76 -8.11 -6.55
CA LYS A 78 -5.23 -8.19 -6.63
C LYS A 78 -5.84 -7.18 -7.60
N LEU A 79 -5.17 -6.04 -7.80
CA LEU A 79 -5.58 -4.99 -8.74
C LEU A 79 -5.00 -5.18 -10.15
N GLY A 80 -4.12 -6.17 -10.34
CA GLY A 80 -3.44 -6.39 -11.62
C GLY A 80 -2.39 -5.32 -11.94
N VAL A 81 -1.86 -4.62 -10.93
CA VAL A 81 -0.80 -3.63 -11.10
C VAL A 81 0.55 -4.33 -11.16
N PRO A 82 1.41 -4.02 -12.15
CA PRO A 82 2.72 -4.63 -12.26
C PRO A 82 3.58 -4.41 -11.00
N LEU A 83 4.18 -5.48 -10.47
CA LEU A 83 5.04 -5.41 -9.26
C LEU A 83 6.35 -4.67 -9.51
N THR A 84 6.65 -4.32 -10.77
CA THR A 84 7.80 -3.49 -11.16
C THR A 84 7.61 -2.02 -10.84
N TYR A 85 6.36 -1.57 -10.60
CA TYR A 85 6.10 -0.18 -10.25
C TYR A 85 6.78 0.18 -8.94
N SER A 86 7.27 1.43 -8.86
CA SER A 86 7.86 2.00 -7.66
C SER A 86 6.82 2.07 -6.53
N VAL A 87 7.25 1.78 -5.32
CA VAL A 87 6.46 2.01 -4.10
C VAL A 87 7.25 3.00 -3.26
N THR A 88 6.73 4.22 -3.12
CA THR A 88 7.42 5.32 -2.45
C THR A 88 6.63 5.74 -1.21
N PRO A 89 7.21 5.60 -0.01
CA PRO A 89 6.58 6.10 1.22
C PRO A 89 6.75 7.62 1.32
N PHE A 90 5.73 8.31 1.76
CA PHE A 90 5.76 9.72 2.13
C PHE A 90 4.80 10.01 3.28
N SER A 91 4.85 11.21 3.83
CA SER A 91 4.05 11.55 5.02
C SER A 91 2.98 12.58 4.67
N ILE A 92 1.73 12.29 5.08
CA ILE A 92 0.62 13.23 5.07
C ILE A 92 0.12 13.36 6.52
N ASN A 93 0.18 14.58 7.10
CA ASN A 93 -0.26 14.85 8.48
C ASN A 93 0.30 13.84 9.51
N ASN A 94 1.59 13.52 9.41
CA ASN A 94 2.30 12.53 10.24
C ASN A 94 1.84 11.06 10.05
N LYS A 95 1.05 10.78 9.04
CA LYS A 95 0.69 9.40 8.65
C LYS A 95 1.52 8.96 7.46
N THR A 96 2.00 7.73 7.50
CA THR A 96 2.71 7.14 6.36
C THR A 96 1.71 6.73 5.29
N VAL A 97 1.96 7.18 4.08
CA VAL A 97 1.17 6.87 2.89
C VAL A 97 2.12 6.40 1.80
N TYR A 98 1.70 5.47 1.00
CA TYR A 98 2.52 4.87 -0.04
C TYR A 98 1.95 5.20 -1.43
N GLY A 99 2.75 5.87 -2.26
CA GLY A 99 2.46 6.07 -3.68
C GLY A 99 2.97 4.91 -4.50
N VAL A 100 2.15 4.37 -5.39
CA VAL A 100 2.51 3.30 -6.32
C VAL A 100 2.54 3.86 -7.73
N GLY A 101 3.68 3.65 -8.42
CA GLY A 101 3.94 4.23 -9.73
C GLY A 101 4.48 5.65 -9.67
N ASP A 102 5.12 6.10 -10.76
CA ASP A 102 5.81 7.39 -10.81
C ASP A 102 4.83 8.58 -10.68
N ASP A 103 3.60 8.42 -11.16
CA ASP A 103 2.52 9.43 -11.11
C ASP A 103 1.51 9.15 -9.99
N CYS A 104 1.89 8.43 -8.94
CA CYS A 104 0.99 8.02 -7.86
C CYS A 104 -0.33 7.40 -8.37
N LEU A 105 -0.24 6.44 -9.28
CA LEU A 105 -1.41 5.74 -9.85
C LEU A 105 -2.35 5.22 -8.75
N LEU A 106 -1.76 4.63 -7.72
CA LEU A 106 -2.46 4.23 -6.51
C LEU A 106 -1.84 4.94 -5.31
N LEU A 107 -2.67 5.24 -4.33
CA LEU A 107 -2.27 5.75 -3.05
C LEU A 107 -2.79 4.81 -1.98
N VAL A 108 -1.90 4.27 -1.14
CA VAL A 108 -2.25 3.29 -0.10
C VAL A 108 -1.97 3.89 1.26
N CYS A 109 -2.98 3.92 2.12
CA CYS A 109 -2.89 4.36 3.50
C CYS A 109 -3.36 3.23 4.43
N LEU A 110 -2.41 2.69 5.21
CA LEU A 110 -2.67 1.66 6.22
C LEU A 110 -2.55 2.22 7.64
N ALA A 111 -2.35 3.54 7.77
CA ALA A 111 -2.23 4.21 9.06
C ALA A 111 -3.57 4.22 9.79
N GLU A 112 -3.51 4.19 11.12
CA GLU A 112 -4.69 4.27 11.98
C GLU A 112 -5.24 5.70 12.07
N ASN A 113 -6.52 5.81 12.42
CA ASN A 113 -7.21 7.05 12.74
C ASN A 113 -7.14 8.11 11.63
N VAL A 114 -7.46 7.68 10.40
CA VAL A 114 -7.55 8.55 9.22
C VAL A 114 -8.72 9.50 9.36
N GLN A 115 -8.44 10.80 9.24
CA GLN A 115 -9.42 11.87 9.35
C GLN A 115 -9.80 12.42 7.96
N PRO A 116 -10.94 13.09 7.81
CA PRO A 116 -11.35 13.70 6.54
C PRO A 116 -10.28 14.62 5.94
N GLU A 117 -9.57 15.39 6.77
CA GLU A 117 -8.51 16.31 6.35
C GLU A 117 -7.30 15.57 5.76
N ASP A 118 -7.03 14.33 6.22
CA ASP A 118 -5.99 13.48 5.65
C ASP A 118 -6.38 13.04 4.24
N VAL A 119 -7.66 12.66 4.08
CA VAL A 119 -8.20 12.24 2.80
C VAL A 119 -8.21 13.39 1.79
N GLU A 120 -8.61 14.60 2.20
CA GLU A 120 -8.54 15.80 1.35
C GLU A 120 -7.11 16.03 0.85
N ARG A 121 -6.11 15.92 1.73
CA ARG A 121 -4.70 16.05 1.34
C ARG A 121 -4.24 14.96 0.38
N MET A 122 -4.78 13.76 0.51
CA MET A 122 -4.48 12.65 -0.42
C MET A 122 -4.98 12.96 -1.83
N THR A 123 -6.09 13.72 -1.99
CA THR A 123 -6.61 14.09 -3.30
C THR A 123 -5.69 15.02 -4.08
N GLU A 124 -4.82 15.79 -3.40
CA GLU A 124 -3.86 16.70 -4.05
C GLU A 124 -2.88 15.97 -4.98
N TYR A 125 -2.64 14.67 -4.73
CA TYR A 125 -1.79 13.83 -5.58
C TYR A 125 -2.51 13.27 -6.81
N ALA A 126 -3.82 13.54 -6.94
CA ALA A 126 -4.68 13.11 -8.04
C ALA A 126 -4.52 11.62 -8.44
N PRO A 127 -4.48 10.66 -7.47
CA PRO A 127 -4.36 9.26 -7.80
C PRO A 127 -5.62 8.75 -8.50
N ALA A 128 -5.48 7.70 -9.31
CA ALA A 128 -6.65 7.03 -9.90
C ALA A 128 -7.49 6.32 -8.82
N LYS A 129 -6.83 5.76 -7.81
CA LYS A 129 -7.49 5.08 -6.69
C LYS A 129 -6.76 5.35 -5.38
N ILE A 130 -7.54 5.47 -4.30
CA ILE A 130 -7.01 5.47 -2.94
C ILE A 130 -7.48 4.20 -2.24
N ILE A 131 -6.53 3.49 -1.63
CA ILE A 131 -6.78 2.28 -0.85
C ILE A 131 -6.53 2.62 0.62
N ILE A 132 -7.54 2.40 1.45
CA ILE A 132 -7.45 2.63 2.89
C ILE A 132 -7.88 1.35 3.60
N SER A 133 -7.21 1.00 4.70
CA SER A 133 -7.70 -0.09 5.53
C SER A 133 -9.02 0.32 6.19
N ARG A 134 -9.98 -0.60 6.27
CA ARG A 134 -11.23 -0.34 6.98
C ARG A 134 -10.97 0.03 8.45
N ASP A 135 -10.00 -0.62 9.07
CA ASP A 135 -9.61 -0.40 10.47
C ASP A 135 -8.91 0.95 10.67
N SER A 136 -8.53 1.64 9.57
CA SER A 136 -7.96 2.98 9.62
C SER A 136 -8.98 4.05 10.02
N PHE A 137 -10.28 3.80 9.87
CA PHE A 137 -11.32 4.76 10.21
C PHE A 137 -11.82 4.55 11.65
N ALA A 138 -12.10 5.65 12.35
CA ALA A 138 -12.60 5.59 13.71
C ALA A 138 -14.03 5.01 13.76
N ASP A 139 -14.85 5.30 12.74
CA ASP A 139 -16.24 4.85 12.62
C ASP A 139 -16.72 4.87 11.16
N ASP A 140 -17.93 4.37 10.94
CA ASP A 140 -18.56 4.34 9.63
C ASP A 140 -18.88 5.75 9.08
N THR A 141 -19.01 6.76 9.95
CA THR A 141 -19.22 8.15 9.55
C THR A 141 -17.97 8.73 8.92
N ALA A 142 -16.81 8.50 9.55
CA ALA A 142 -15.51 8.92 9.00
C ALA A 142 -15.26 8.27 7.63
N MET A 143 -15.57 6.97 7.51
CA MET A 143 -15.47 6.24 6.24
C MET A 143 -16.42 6.80 5.17
N ALA A 144 -17.67 7.11 5.53
CA ALA A 144 -18.64 7.70 4.60
C ALA A 144 -18.20 9.10 4.14
N ASN A 145 -17.68 9.92 5.03
CA ASN A 145 -17.12 11.23 4.68
C ASN A 145 -15.96 11.12 3.71
N ALA A 146 -15.02 10.21 3.98
CA ALA A 146 -13.90 9.92 3.06
C ALA A 146 -14.40 9.51 1.67
N TYR A 147 -15.41 8.64 1.60
CA TYR A 147 -16.01 8.24 0.33
C TYR A 147 -16.60 9.43 -0.44
N TYR A 148 -17.33 10.35 0.21
CA TYR A 148 -17.90 11.52 -0.45
C TYR A 148 -16.82 12.48 -0.93
N ILE A 149 -15.78 12.75 -0.13
CA ILE A 149 -14.65 13.61 -0.51
C ILE A 149 -14.00 13.06 -1.79
N LEU A 150 -13.65 11.77 -1.79
CA LEU A 150 -12.98 11.15 -2.93
C LEU A 150 -13.85 11.11 -4.19
N ARG A 151 -15.12 10.80 -4.02
CA ARG A 151 -16.08 10.81 -5.13
C ARG A 151 -16.20 12.19 -5.77
N ASP A 152 -16.22 13.25 -4.99
CA ASP A 152 -16.33 14.62 -5.50
C ASP A 152 -15.06 15.03 -6.29
N HIS A 153 -13.91 14.40 -6.02
CA HIS A 153 -12.68 14.56 -6.78
C HIS A 153 -12.52 13.52 -7.92
N GLY A 154 -13.50 12.64 -8.13
CA GLY A 154 -13.45 11.61 -9.15
C GLY A 154 -12.47 10.48 -8.87
N ILE A 155 -12.08 10.28 -7.61
CA ILE A 155 -11.12 9.28 -7.15
C ILE A 155 -11.89 8.08 -6.58
N GLU A 156 -11.51 6.87 -6.98
CA GLU A 156 -12.12 5.64 -6.46
C GLU A 156 -11.53 5.27 -5.09
N LEU A 157 -12.40 5.15 -4.07
CA LEU A 157 -12.02 4.57 -2.78
C LEU A 157 -12.15 3.04 -2.81
N LYS A 158 -11.11 2.34 -2.39
CA LYS A 158 -11.15 0.90 -2.15
C LYS A 158 -10.74 0.59 -0.71
N LEU A 159 -11.53 -0.22 -0.04
CA LEU A 159 -11.27 -0.69 1.32
C LEU A 159 -10.59 -2.06 1.29
N VAL A 160 -9.63 -2.27 2.19
CA VAL A 160 -8.94 -3.53 2.45
C VAL A 160 -9.06 -3.95 3.90
#